data_6022d644d317cd3a6a1695b1e9bb9ecd
#
_entry.id   6022d644d317cd3a6a1695b1e9bb9ecd
#
_cell.length_a   1.000
_cell.length_b   1.000
_cell.length_c   1.000
_cell.angle_alpha   90.00
_cell.angle_beta   90.00
_cell.angle_gamma   90.00
#
_symmetry.space_group_name_H-M   'P 1'
#
loop_
_entity.id
_entity.type
_entity.pdbx_description
1 polymer ?
#
loop_
_entity_poly.entity_id
_entity_poly.type
_entity_poly.pdbx_seq_one_letter_code
_entity_poly.pdbx_strand_id
1 'polypeptide(L)'
;MALTRADLFPLAIAMSGNYDPASFRGWGETGEATYFANPMSYVPNLHGAHLEWLRSRVSLLLIVGQGPFEVHPTRALPGTLEFAEVLAAKGIRHELDVWGHDSAHDWPWWHRQLCHHLPRFV
;
A
#
# COMPACT_ATOMS: atom_id res chain seq x y z
N MET A 1 -0.07 8.88 3.91
CA MET A 1 0.51 9.53 5.11
C MET A 1 1.95 9.08 5.36
N ALA A 2 2.26 7.78 5.46
CA ALA A 2 3.64 7.33 5.72
C ALA A 2 4.64 7.82 4.66
N LEU A 3 4.25 7.86 3.40
CA LEU A 3 5.13 8.29 2.31
C LEU A 3 5.27 9.82 2.18
N THR A 4 4.46 10.59 2.89
CA THR A 4 4.53 12.06 2.90
C THR A 4 4.98 12.60 4.25
N ARG A 5 4.72 11.86 5.33
CA ARG A 5 5.04 12.26 6.69
C ARG A 5 5.69 11.10 7.46
N ALA A 6 6.78 10.58 6.93
CA ALA A 6 7.54 9.51 7.58
C ALA A 6 8.16 9.93 8.92
N ASP A 7 8.25 11.24 9.18
CA ASP A 7 8.62 11.79 10.48
C ASP A 7 7.58 11.45 11.58
N LEU A 8 6.30 11.39 11.20
CA LEU A 8 5.21 11.06 12.11
C LEU A 8 4.75 9.60 11.97
N PHE A 9 4.83 9.04 10.77
CA PHE A 9 4.33 7.71 10.45
C PHE A 9 5.42 6.87 9.76
N PRO A 10 6.44 6.40 10.52
CA PRO A 10 7.53 5.64 9.93
C PRO A 10 7.15 4.20 9.54
N LEU A 11 6.01 3.73 10.02
CA LEU A 11 5.48 2.40 9.72
C LEU A 11 4.02 2.51 9.25
N ALA A 12 3.68 1.80 8.19
CA ALA A 12 2.29 1.60 7.80
C ALA A 12 2.04 0.11 7.54
N ILE A 13 0.93 -0.37 8.08
CA ILE A 13 0.43 -1.72 7.83
C ILE A 13 -0.83 -1.55 6.98
N ALA A 14 -0.77 -1.95 5.73
CA ALA A 14 -1.86 -1.80 4.78
C ALA A 14 -2.44 -3.17 4.44
N MET A 15 -3.73 -3.33 4.70
CA MET A 15 -4.45 -4.58 4.47
C MET A 15 -5.44 -4.37 3.33
N SER A 16 -5.22 -5.07 2.21
CA SER A 16 -6.07 -5.00 1.01
C SER A 16 -6.30 -3.55 0.55
N GLY A 17 -5.23 -2.77 0.53
CA GLY A 17 -5.29 -1.35 0.23
C GLY A 17 -5.54 -1.05 -1.24
N ASN A 18 -5.98 0.18 -1.50
CA ASN A 18 -6.00 0.75 -2.83
C ASN A 18 -4.90 1.80 -2.93
N TYR A 19 -3.94 1.56 -3.82
CA TYR A 19 -2.78 2.43 -4.01
C TYR A 19 -2.89 3.28 -5.27
N ASP A 20 -3.92 3.04 -6.06
CA ASP A 20 -4.23 3.80 -7.27
C ASP A 20 -5.72 4.14 -7.31
N PRO A 21 -6.17 5.13 -6.52
CA PRO A 21 -7.58 5.53 -6.52
C PRO A 21 -8.07 6.00 -7.88
N ALA A 22 -7.19 6.48 -8.75
CA ALA A 22 -7.56 6.87 -10.10
C ALA A 22 -8.04 5.68 -10.96
N SER A 23 -7.73 4.45 -10.56
CA SER A 23 -8.23 3.24 -11.23
C SER A 23 -9.70 2.94 -10.91
N PHE A 24 -10.27 3.58 -9.90
CA PHE A 24 -11.68 3.41 -9.56
C PHE A 24 -12.58 4.18 -10.50
N ARG A 25 -13.68 3.53 -10.86
CA ARG A 25 -14.73 4.16 -11.65
C ARG A 25 -15.33 5.34 -10.90
N GLY A 26 -15.40 6.50 -11.55
CA GLY A 26 -15.91 7.73 -10.95
C GLY A 26 -14.85 8.63 -10.30
N TRP A 27 -13.61 8.22 -10.25
CA TRP A 27 -12.52 9.09 -9.86
C TRP A 27 -12.24 10.06 -11.01
N GLY A 28 -12.78 11.26 -10.92
CA GLY A 28 -12.70 12.23 -12.02
C GLY A 28 -11.79 13.42 -11.76
N GLU A 29 -11.27 13.54 -10.56
CA GLU A 29 -10.49 14.70 -10.17
C GLU A 29 -9.02 14.54 -10.55
N THR A 30 -8.43 15.65 -11.01
CA THR A 30 -7.01 15.77 -11.30
C THR A 30 -6.47 17.02 -10.59
N GLY A 31 -5.18 17.08 -10.42
CA GLY A 31 -4.52 18.22 -9.79
C GLY A 31 -3.54 17.79 -8.72
N GLU A 32 -2.93 18.78 -8.05
CA GLU A 32 -1.87 18.53 -7.07
C GLU A 32 -2.36 17.71 -5.86
N ALA A 33 -3.52 18.05 -5.31
CA ALA A 33 -4.06 17.35 -4.15
C ALA A 33 -4.35 15.88 -4.45
N THR A 34 -4.95 15.59 -5.59
CA THR A 34 -5.26 14.21 -6.00
C THR A 34 -3.99 13.45 -6.38
N TYR A 35 -3.01 14.12 -6.96
CA TYR A 35 -1.71 13.52 -7.25
C TYR A 35 -1.03 13.00 -5.99
N PHE A 36 -0.94 13.82 -4.94
CA PHE A 36 -0.31 13.41 -3.68
C PHE A 36 -1.18 12.48 -2.82
N ALA A 37 -2.45 12.34 -3.14
CA ALA A 37 -3.33 11.35 -2.53
C ALA A 37 -3.28 9.98 -3.24
N ASN A 38 -2.62 9.89 -4.40
CA ASN A 38 -2.51 8.68 -5.19
C ASN A 38 -1.06 8.18 -5.24
N PRO A 39 -0.69 7.17 -4.41
CA PRO A 39 0.67 6.65 -4.38
C PRO A 39 1.20 6.16 -5.73
N MET A 40 0.36 5.57 -6.56
CA MET A 40 0.79 5.11 -7.89
C MET A 40 1.09 6.26 -8.85
N SER A 41 0.60 7.46 -8.55
CA SER A 41 0.93 8.65 -9.34
C SER A 41 2.25 9.28 -8.91
N TYR A 42 2.48 9.50 -7.61
CA TYR A 42 3.65 10.26 -7.17
C TYR A 42 4.88 9.41 -6.83
N VAL A 43 4.70 8.18 -6.34
CA VAL A 43 5.85 7.36 -5.92
C VAL A 43 6.80 7.05 -7.09
N PRO A 44 6.33 6.73 -8.30
CA PRO A 44 7.24 6.53 -9.44
C PRO A 44 8.12 7.75 -9.77
N ASN A 45 7.68 8.94 -9.39
CA ASN A 45 8.40 10.19 -9.66
C ASN A 45 9.30 10.65 -8.50
N LEU A 46 9.33 9.91 -7.40
CA LEU A 46 10.20 10.26 -6.27
C LEU A 46 11.66 10.14 -6.64
N HIS A 47 12.46 11.13 -6.21
CA HIS A 47 13.90 11.18 -6.46
C HIS A 47 14.59 12.10 -5.45
N GLY A 48 15.91 12.11 -5.48
CA GLY A 48 16.72 13.06 -4.70
C GLY A 48 16.65 12.87 -3.20
N ALA A 49 16.80 13.96 -2.46
CA ALA A 49 16.91 13.95 -0.99
C ALA A 49 15.65 13.42 -0.32
N HIS A 50 14.48 13.71 -0.86
CA HIS A 50 13.22 13.21 -0.29
C HIS A 50 13.10 11.69 -0.41
N LEU A 51 13.48 11.11 -1.55
CA LEU A 51 13.51 9.66 -1.71
C LEU A 51 14.52 9.01 -0.75
N GLU A 52 15.71 9.57 -0.62
CA GLU A 52 16.71 9.06 0.32
C GLU A 52 16.22 9.13 1.77
N TRP A 53 15.52 10.19 2.12
CA TRP A 53 14.91 10.33 3.44
C TRP A 53 13.85 9.25 3.69
N LEU A 54 12.98 8.96 2.71
CA LEU A 54 12.01 7.88 2.81
C LEU A 54 12.68 6.51 2.95
N ARG A 55 13.72 6.25 2.17
CA ARG A 55 14.49 5.01 2.25
C ARG A 55 15.06 4.76 3.65
N SER A 56 15.44 5.83 4.34
CA SER A 56 16.03 5.73 5.68
C SER A 56 15.00 5.61 6.79
N ARG A 57 13.75 6.03 6.55
CA ARG A 57 12.77 6.20 7.62
C ARG A 57 11.54 5.33 7.53
N VAL A 58 11.01 5.09 6.32
CA VAL A 58 9.71 4.45 6.19
C VAL A 58 9.86 2.94 6.03
N SER A 59 8.90 2.21 6.58
CA SER A 59 8.73 0.78 6.36
C SER A 59 7.24 0.51 6.13
N LEU A 60 6.93 -0.24 5.08
CA LEU A 60 5.56 -0.57 4.71
C LEU A 60 5.36 -2.08 4.78
N LEU A 61 4.29 -2.51 5.41
CA LEU A 61 3.83 -3.89 5.36
C LEU A 61 2.56 -3.94 4.53
N LEU A 62 2.63 -4.60 3.38
CA LEU A 62 1.51 -4.74 2.45
C LEU A 62 0.95 -6.14 2.57
N ILE A 63 -0.30 -6.25 2.97
CA ILE A 63 -0.99 -7.53 3.16
C ILE A 63 -2.19 -7.57 2.22
N VAL A 64 -2.36 -8.68 1.52
CA VAL A 64 -3.49 -8.87 0.62
C VAL A 64 -3.85 -10.35 0.53
N GLY A 65 -5.14 -10.65 0.40
CA GLY A 65 -5.62 -11.99 0.13
C GLY A 65 -5.78 -12.27 -1.36
N GLN A 66 -6.20 -13.49 -1.66
CA GLN A 66 -6.47 -13.95 -3.03
C GLN A 66 -7.92 -14.44 -3.18
N GLY A 67 -8.75 -14.20 -2.17
CA GLY A 67 -10.11 -14.68 -2.10
C GLY A 67 -11.15 -13.73 -2.69
N PRO A 68 -12.42 -13.91 -2.30
CA PRO A 68 -13.51 -13.11 -2.84
C PRO A 68 -13.29 -11.60 -2.69
N PHE A 69 -13.56 -10.85 -3.76
CA PHE A 69 -13.46 -9.40 -3.86
C PHE A 69 -12.04 -8.82 -3.77
N GLU A 70 -11.01 -9.64 -3.63
CA GLU A 70 -9.62 -9.15 -3.65
C GLU A 70 -9.15 -8.86 -5.08
N VAL A 71 -9.71 -9.52 -6.09
CA VAL A 71 -9.40 -9.27 -7.50
C VAL A 71 -10.45 -8.36 -8.13
N HIS A 72 -11.71 -8.71 -8.03
CA HIS A 72 -12.85 -7.97 -8.57
C HIS A 72 -13.91 -7.73 -7.51
N PRO A 73 -14.49 -6.53 -7.42
CA PRO A 73 -14.19 -5.34 -8.22
C PRO A 73 -13.06 -4.48 -7.65
N THR A 74 -12.48 -4.85 -6.49
CA THR A 74 -11.58 -3.97 -5.74
C THR A 74 -10.21 -3.82 -6.38
N ARG A 75 -9.74 -4.80 -7.15
CA ARG A 75 -8.35 -4.88 -7.63
C ARG A 75 -7.31 -4.79 -6.51
N ALA A 76 -7.66 -5.19 -5.29
CA ALA A 76 -6.72 -5.13 -4.17
C ALA A 76 -5.48 -5.99 -4.41
N LEU A 77 -5.65 -7.21 -4.90
CA LEU A 77 -4.52 -8.10 -5.19
C LEU A 77 -3.62 -7.57 -6.30
N PRO A 78 -4.11 -7.32 -7.54
CA PRO A 78 -3.22 -6.82 -8.59
C PRO A 78 -2.63 -5.44 -8.25
N GLY A 79 -3.41 -4.55 -7.65
CA GLY A 79 -2.94 -3.23 -7.25
C GLY A 79 -1.84 -3.28 -6.18
N THR A 80 -1.95 -4.19 -5.21
CA THR A 80 -0.91 -4.39 -4.19
C THR A 80 0.38 -4.91 -4.82
N LEU A 81 0.29 -5.87 -5.74
CA LEU A 81 1.47 -6.40 -6.43
C LEU A 81 2.16 -5.33 -7.27
N GLU A 82 1.40 -4.54 -8.00
CA GLU A 82 1.91 -3.42 -8.78
C GLU A 82 2.61 -2.38 -7.91
N PHE A 83 2.00 -2.04 -6.79
CA PHE A 83 2.59 -1.07 -5.85
C PHE A 83 3.87 -1.60 -5.21
N ALA A 84 3.93 -2.87 -4.85
CA ALA A 84 5.15 -3.49 -4.33
C ALA A 84 6.29 -3.41 -5.34
N GLU A 85 6.02 -3.59 -6.63
CA GLU A 85 7.03 -3.43 -7.68
C GLU A 85 7.56 -1.99 -7.75
N VAL A 86 6.70 -0.99 -7.62
CA VAL A 86 7.10 0.42 -7.59
C VAL A 86 7.98 0.69 -6.38
N LEU A 87 7.62 0.20 -5.20
CA LEU A 87 8.42 0.37 -3.98
C LEU A 87 9.79 -0.28 -4.13
N ALA A 88 9.85 -1.48 -4.71
CA ALA A 88 11.11 -2.17 -4.97
C ALA A 88 12.01 -1.38 -5.94
N ALA A 89 11.44 -0.85 -7.02
CA ALA A 89 12.16 -0.02 -7.98
C ALA A 89 12.73 1.25 -7.35
N LYS A 90 12.05 1.80 -6.33
CA LYS A 90 12.50 2.99 -5.59
C LYS A 90 13.38 2.68 -4.38
N GLY A 91 13.58 1.41 -4.06
CA GLY A 91 14.37 1.00 -2.89
C GLY A 91 13.72 1.37 -1.55
N ILE A 92 12.43 1.61 -1.53
CA ILE A 92 11.68 1.89 -0.30
C ILE A 92 11.41 0.58 0.44
N ARG A 93 11.76 0.55 1.73
CA ARG A 93 11.62 -0.65 2.55
C ARG A 93 10.16 -1.08 2.65
N HIS A 94 9.90 -2.32 2.28
CA HIS A 94 8.57 -2.90 2.36
C HIS A 94 8.63 -4.41 2.51
N GLU A 95 7.54 -4.97 2.98
CA GLU A 95 7.30 -6.40 3.03
C GLU A 95 5.95 -6.67 2.37
N LEU A 96 5.88 -7.69 1.53
CA LEU A 96 4.66 -8.12 0.86
C LEU A 96 4.25 -9.47 1.42
N ASP A 97 3.02 -9.55 1.95
CA ASP A 97 2.45 -10.77 2.50
C ASP A 97 1.14 -11.10 1.78
N VAL A 98 1.18 -12.11 0.93
CA VAL A 98 0.01 -12.55 0.15
C VAL A 98 -0.59 -13.77 0.81
N TRP A 99 -1.83 -13.62 1.27
CA TRP A 99 -2.60 -14.69 1.91
C TRP A 99 -3.29 -15.59 0.87
N GLY A 100 -3.92 -16.67 1.34
CA GLY A 100 -4.48 -17.69 0.46
C GLY A 100 -5.77 -17.30 -0.25
N HIS A 101 -6.28 -18.23 -1.06
CA HIS A 101 -7.48 -18.01 -1.87
C HIS A 101 -8.78 -17.94 -1.06
N ASP A 102 -8.75 -18.29 0.21
CA ASP A 102 -9.87 -18.14 1.15
C ASP A 102 -9.88 -16.77 1.82
N SER A 103 -8.78 -16.04 1.78
CA SER A 103 -8.66 -14.71 2.39
C SER A 103 -9.40 -13.67 1.54
N ALA A 104 -10.59 -13.29 2.00
CA ALA A 104 -11.48 -12.38 1.31
C ALA A 104 -11.21 -10.91 1.67
N HIS A 105 -11.75 -10.02 0.85
CA HIS A 105 -11.74 -8.57 1.10
C HIS A 105 -12.81 -8.23 2.13
N ASP A 106 -12.55 -8.58 3.42
CA ASP A 106 -13.54 -8.44 4.49
C ASP A 106 -12.87 -8.39 5.87
N TRP A 107 -13.57 -7.80 6.82
CA TRP A 107 -13.11 -7.56 8.18
C TRP A 107 -12.57 -8.79 8.93
N PRO A 108 -13.19 -9.98 8.88
CA PRO A 108 -12.66 -11.15 9.57
C PRO A 108 -11.23 -11.50 9.16
N TRP A 109 -10.90 -11.33 7.88
CA TRP A 109 -9.56 -11.60 7.36
C TRP A 109 -8.57 -10.51 7.75
N TRP A 110 -8.96 -9.24 7.68
CA TRP A 110 -8.11 -8.13 8.12
C TRP A 110 -7.80 -8.22 9.61
N HIS A 111 -8.77 -8.61 10.41
CA HIS A 111 -8.55 -8.84 11.83
C HIS A 111 -7.51 -9.94 12.08
N ARG A 112 -7.62 -11.07 11.38
CA ARG A 112 -6.64 -12.15 11.47
C ARG A 112 -5.25 -11.71 11.02
N GLN A 113 -5.16 -10.96 9.94
CA GLN A 113 -3.91 -10.44 9.41
C GLN A 113 -3.25 -9.50 10.41
N LEU A 114 -4.02 -8.61 11.00
CA LEU A 114 -3.50 -7.69 12.02
C LEU A 114 -3.02 -8.45 13.26
N CYS A 115 -3.81 -9.39 13.75
CA CYS A 115 -3.42 -10.21 14.91
C CYS A 115 -2.15 -11.03 14.64
N HIS A 116 -1.95 -11.47 13.42
CA HIS A 116 -0.75 -12.20 13.02
C HIS A 116 0.50 -11.32 13.05
N HIS A 117 0.42 -10.11 12.55
CA HIS A 117 1.57 -9.23 12.37
C HIS A 117 1.85 -8.29 13.54
N LEU A 118 0.81 -7.82 14.24
CA LEU A 118 0.94 -6.79 15.27
C LEU A 118 1.96 -7.12 16.37
N PRO A 119 2.08 -8.37 16.86
CA PRO A 119 3.08 -8.71 17.88
C PRO A 119 4.53 -8.41 17.49
N ARG A 120 4.82 -8.27 16.19
CA ARG A 120 6.17 -7.92 15.72
C ARG A 120 6.55 -6.47 16.04
N PHE A 121 5.56 -5.62 16.30
CA PHE A 121 5.71 -4.17 16.44
C PHE A 121 5.39 -3.64 17.84
N VAL A 122 4.98 -4.49 18.73
CA VAL A 122 4.60 -4.10 20.10
C VAL A 122 5.30 -4.96 21.16
#